data_34757734eef2bd09006127ff2906f5c5
#
_entry.id   34757734eef2bd09006127ff2906f5c5
#
_cell.length_a   1.000
_cell.length_b   1.000
_cell.length_c   1.000
_cell.angle_alpha   90.00
_cell.angle_beta   90.00
_cell.angle_gamma   90.00
#
_symmetry.space_group_name_H-M   'P 1'
#
loop_
_entity.id
_entity.type
_entity.pdbx_description
1 polymer ?
#
loop_
_entity_poly.entity_id
_entity_poly.type
_entity_poly.pdbx_seq_one_letter_code
_entity_poly.pdbx_strand_id
1 'polypeptide(L)'
;MPGPNAMNKKDIDAVITWVDGSSQKHTQRRQKYMADVIGPLHENAINPHRWACNQEILFCLQSIYNFAPWIRKIWIVVDSETPDISALPINLQKKIFFVFHQEIFKEYSDNLPTFNSVSIETFLWRISELSDRFLYFNDDVFLTAPVHPSDLFADDIPVLRGNWVNYTSIVKNKKSIADPAKFNNYMQINSANILGFNANHVFDAAHVVHPFQRSTMSELFGLYQKEFLQNVTYRFRDLNQFSPQALYNHACISRKQAVLQLNQDHLHIYSGQEADSSPGELKNLLDEAYRDNNIKFLCINDLPKLERVIPNIKNLVANLVGGFEGHLDSTKKPFL
;
A
#
# COMPACT_ATOMS: atom_id res chain seq x y z
N MET A 1 1.05 0.40 40.69
CA MET A 1 0.98 0.96 39.32
C MET A 1 1.24 -0.18 38.35
N PRO A 2 0.36 -0.54 37.43
CA PRO A 2 0.68 -1.54 36.42
C PRO A 2 1.78 -0.96 35.55
N GLY A 3 2.85 -1.73 35.31
CA GLY A 3 3.95 -1.40 34.42
C GLY A 3 3.49 -1.24 32.98
N PRO A 4 4.34 -0.65 32.07
CA PRO A 4 3.97 -0.44 30.70
C PRO A 4 3.53 -1.77 30.09
N ASN A 5 2.32 -1.78 29.50
CA ASN A 5 1.74 -2.95 28.83
C ASN A 5 2.78 -3.62 27.92
N ALA A 6 3.27 -4.79 28.35
CA ALA A 6 4.07 -5.63 27.49
C ALA A 6 3.22 -5.91 26.23
N MET A 7 3.64 -5.40 25.06
CA MET A 7 2.95 -5.68 23.80
C MET A 7 2.81 -7.19 23.65
N ASN A 8 1.58 -7.66 23.51
CA ASN A 8 1.34 -9.08 23.30
C ASN A 8 1.94 -9.46 21.96
N LYS A 9 2.82 -10.48 21.90
CA LYS A 9 3.43 -10.95 20.64
C LYS A 9 2.41 -11.31 19.56
N LYS A 10 1.14 -11.49 19.92
CA LYS A 10 0.06 -11.82 18.99
C LYS A 10 -0.66 -10.60 18.39
N ASP A 11 -0.41 -9.38 18.89
CA ASP A 11 -1.04 -8.18 18.38
C ASP A 11 -0.58 -7.87 16.96
N ILE A 12 -1.53 -7.46 16.11
CA ILE A 12 -1.28 -7.03 14.74
C ILE A 12 -1.91 -5.66 14.56
N ASP A 13 -1.12 -4.71 14.07
CA ASP A 13 -1.58 -3.37 13.71
C ASP A 13 -1.76 -3.24 12.20
N ALA A 14 -2.50 -2.23 11.77
CA ALA A 14 -2.50 -1.77 10.38
C ALA A 14 -1.75 -0.44 10.27
N VAL A 15 -1.04 -0.25 9.15
CA VAL A 15 -0.39 1.00 8.78
C VAL A 15 -0.87 1.38 7.40
N ILE A 16 -1.36 2.60 7.23
CA ILE A 16 -1.87 3.11 5.96
C ILE A 16 -1.14 4.41 5.66
N THR A 17 -0.60 4.55 4.45
CA THR A 17 -0.08 5.83 3.98
C THR A 17 -1.18 6.60 3.29
N TRP A 18 -1.31 7.91 3.58
CA TRP A 18 -2.33 8.74 2.98
C TRP A 18 -1.86 10.17 2.76
N VAL A 19 -2.34 10.78 1.68
CA VAL A 19 -2.20 12.20 1.37
C VAL A 19 -3.39 12.68 0.55
N ASP A 20 -3.91 13.86 0.88
CA ASP A 20 -4.77 14.58 -0.07
C ASP A 20 -3.89 15.30 -1.10
N GLY A 21 -3.58 14.59 -2.18
CA GLY A 21 -2.78 15.14 -3.27
C GLY A 21 -3.48 16.25 -4.06
N SER A 22 -4.81 16.42 -3.91
CA SER A 22 -5.62 17.48 -4.52
C SER A 22 -5.62 18.77 -3.69
N SER A 23 -5.23 18.70 -2.42
CA SER A 23 -5.12 19.87 -1.53
C SER A 23 -4.26 20.96 -2.15
N GLN A 24 -4.75 22.19 -2.12
CA GLN A 24 -4.02 23.36 -2.64
C GLN A 24 -2.66 23.52 -1.95
N LYS A 25 -2.60 23.30 -0.64
CA LYS A 25 -1.38 23.40 0.16
C LYS A 25 -0.36 22.35 -0.26
N HIS A 26 -0.79 21.09 -0.42
CA HIS A 26 0.06 20.01 -0.90
C HIS A 26 0.56 20.28 -2.34
N THR A 27 -0.34 20.72 -3.23
CA THR A 27 -0.01 21.02 -4.63
C THR A 27 1.02 22.14 -4.76
N GLN A 28 0.84 23.27 -4.04
CA GLN A 28 1.81 24.37 -4.06
C GLN A 28 3.17 23.96 -3.53
N ARG A 29 3.18 23.20 -2.43
CA ARG A 29 4.42 22.69 -1.82
C ARG A 29 5.16 21.74 -2.76
N ARG A 30 4.44 20.80 -3.40
CA ARG A 30 4.99 19.87 -4.39
C ARG A 30 5.58 20.61 -5.59
N GLN A 31 4.85 21.57 -6.16
CA GLN A 31 5.30 22.35 -7.31
C GLN A 31 6.59 23.13 -7.00
N LYS A 32 6.69 23.73 -5.81
CA LYS A 32 7.90 24.40 -5.36
C LYS A 32 9.13 23.47 -5.41
N TYR A 33 9.00 22.28 -4.79
CA TYR A 33 10.12 21.34 -4.77
C TYR A 33 10.39 20.66 -6.11
N MET A 34 9.40 20.55 -7.00
CA MET A 34 9.60 20.09 -8.37
C MET A 34 10.46 21.09 -9.19
N ALA A 35 10.29 22.39 -8.96
CA ALA A 35 11.06 23.42 -9.64
C ALA A 35 12.55 23.40 -9.26
N ASP A 36 12.87 22.89 -8.06
CA ASP A 36 14.23 22.79 -7.54
C ASP A 36 14.97 21.52 -8.02
N VAL A 37 14.29 20.61 -8.72
CA VAL A 37 14.89 19.36 -9.21
C VAL A 37 15.77 19.63 -10.42
N ILE A 38 17.02 19.21 -10.36
CA ILE A 38 17.97 19.29 -11.48
C ILE A 38 17.76 18.07 -12.40
N GLY A 39 17.30 18.31 -13.63
CA GLY A 39 17.04 17.28 -14.62
C GLY A 39 15.58 16.82 -14.71
N PRO A 40 15.25 15.96 -15.68
CA PRO A 40 13.89 15.49 -15.86
C PRO A 40 13.50 14.45 -14.79
N LEU A 41 12.34 14.63 -14.16
CA LEU A 41 11.72 13.60 -13.36
C LEU A 41 11.13 12.51 -14.26
N HIS A 42 11.15 11.27 -13.77
CA HIS A 42 10.50 10.16 -14.47
C HIS A 42 8.98 10.41 -14.54
N GLU A 43 8.32 10.05 -15.64
CA GLU A 43 6.88 10.26 -15.83
C GLU A 43 6.05 9.66 -14.68
N ASN A 44 6.43 8.48 -14.18
CA ASN A 44 5.77 7.85 -13.05
C ASN A 44 5.81 8.70 -11.76
N ALA A 45 6.79 9.61 -11.62
CA ALA A 45 6.92 10.48 -10.45
C ALA A 45 6.00 11.71 -10.50
N ILE A 46 5.53 12.10 -11.69
CA ILE A 46 4.79 13.36 -11.90
C ILE A 46 3.38 13.17 -12.46
N ASN A 47 2.98 11.94 -12.75
CA ASN A 47 1.68 11.65 -13.35
C ASN A 47 0.52 12.15 -12.45
N PRO A 48 -0.41 12.97 -12.99
CA PRO A 48 -1.49 13.60 -12.24
C PRO A 48 -2.40 12.63 -11.48
N HIS A 49 -2.63 11.42 -11.98
CA HIS A 49 -3.50 10.43 -11.33
C HIS A 49 -3.01 10.03 -9.92
N ARG A 50 -1.71 10.17 -9.63
CA ARG A 50 -1.14 9.88 -8.31
C ARG A 50 -1.58 10.83 -7.22
N TRP A 51 -2.15 11.96 -7.62
CA TRP A 51 -2.53 13.05 -6.76
C TRP A 51 -4.06 13.21 -6.68
N ALA A 52 -4.79 12.39 -7.43
CA ALA A 52 -6.22 12.35 -7.34
C ALA A 52 -6.60 11.59 -6.06
N CYS A 53 -7.55 12.15 -5.30
CA CYS A 53 -8.10 11.53 -4.10
C CYS A 53 -9.62 11.50 -4.23
N ASN A 54 -10.23 10.35 -4.00
CA ASN A 54 -11.68 10.17 -4.08
C ASN A 54 -12.23 9.51 -2.80
N GLN A 55 -11.59 9.81 -1.67
CA GLN A 55 -11.94 9.29 -0.35
C GLN A 55 -11.72 7.76 -0.22
N GLU A 56 -10.81 7.19 -1.02
CA GLU A 56 -10.46 5.75 -1.00
C GLU A 56 -10.15 5.27 0.41
N ILE A 57 -9.48 6.11 1.20
CA ILE A 57 -9.14 5.83 2.60
C ILE A 57 -10.35 5.42 3.46
N LEU A 58 -11.54 5.96 3.21
CA LEU A 58 -12.74 5.62 3.98
C LEU A 58 -13.18 4.17 3.68
N PHE A 59 -13.11 3.74 2.41
CA PHE A 59 -13.37 2.37 2.03
C PHE A 59 -12.34 1.40 2.61
N CYS A 60 -11.05 1.78 2.59
CA CYS A 60 -9.98 1.01 3.21
C CYS A 60 -10.26 0.80 4.70
N LEU A 61 -10.49 1.87 5.46
CA LEU A 61 -10.76 1.83 6.89
C LEU A 61 -12.02 1.03 7.22
N GLN A 62 -13.10 1.22 6.45
CA GLN A 62 -14.35 0.49 6.64
C GLN A 62 -14.15 -1.01 6.36
N SER A 63 -13.39 -1.38 5.34
CA SER A 63 -13.08 -2.77 5.03
C SER A 63 -12.34 -3.48 6.18
N ILE A 64 -11.38 -2.78 6.78
CA ILE A 64 -10.64 -3.27 7.96
C ILE A 64 -11.61 -3.50 9.13
N TYR A 65 -12.52 -2.56 9.38
CA TYR A 65 -13.51 -2.67 10.45
C TYR A 65 -14.43 -3.87 10.27
N ASN A 66 -14.89 -4.08 9.04
CA ASN A 66 -15.85 -5.14 8.73
C ASN A 66 -15.21 -6.54 8.66
N PHE A 67 -13.99 -6.64 8.10
CA PHE A 67 -13.41 -7.94 7.75
C PHE A 67 -12.15 -8.32 8.54
N ALA A 68 -11.56 -7.39 9.29
CA ALA A 68 -10.42 -7.65 10.16
C ALA A 68 -10.57 -6.95 11.53
N PRO A 69 -11.70 -7.15 12.27
CA PRO A 69 -11.98 -6.45 13.53
C PRO A 69 -10.96 -6.74 14.63
N TRP A 70 -10.14 -7.78 14.49
CA TRP A 70 -9.05 -8.17 15.37
C TRP A 70 -7.82 -7.26 15.30
N ILE A 71 -7.71 -6.38 14.30
CA ILE A 71 -6.64 -5.37 14.22
C ILE A 71 -6.70 -4.48 15.46
N ARG A 72 -5.55 -4.35 16.15
CA ARG A 72 -5.43 -3.63 17.42
C ARG A 72 -5.52 -2.13 17.23
N LYS A 73 -4.60 -1.55 16.44
CA LYS A 73 -4.50 -0.13 16.12
C LYS A 73 -4.34 0.05 14.60
N ILE A 74 -4.81 1.19 14.11
CA ILE A 74 -4.65 1.61 12.72
C ILE A 74 -3.87 2.92 12.72
N TRP A 75 -2.68 2.89 12.16
CA TRP A 75 -1.78 4.03 12.05
C TRP A 75 -1.91 4.64 10.67
N ILE A 76 -2.39 5.88 10.56
CA ILE A 76 -2.45 6.60 9.29
C ILE A 76 -1.26 7.54 9.25
N VAL A 77 -0.34 7.27 8.31
CA VAL A 77 0.88 8.06 8.12
C VAL A 77 0.59 9.20 7.15
N VAL A 78 0.78 10.42 7.61
CA VAL A 78 0.38 11.65 6.92
C VAL A 78 1.51 12.68 6.89
N ASP A 79 1.47 13.62 5.92
CA ASP A 79 2.41 14.75 5.88
C ASP A 79 2.02 15.86 6.86
N SER A 80 0.91 16.55 6.58
CA SER A 80 0.50 17.73 7.36
C SER A 80 -1.01 17.89 7.49
N GLU A 81 -1.78 17.14 6.75
CA GLU A 81 -3.24 17.11 6.74
C GLU A 81 -3.71 15.69 7.06
N THR A 82 -4.86 15.57 7.69
CA THR A 82 -5.46 14.28 8.06
C THR A 82 -6.77 14.07 7.31
N PRO A 83 -7.12 12.83 6.94
CA PRO A 83 -8.43 12.57 6.35
C PRO A 83 -9.56 12.85 7.36
N ASP A 84 -10.70 13.31 6.85
CA ASP A 84 -11.91 13.40 7.65
C ASP A 84 -12.50 11.99 7.83
N ILE A 85 -12.43 11.48 9.05
CA ILE A 85 -12.95 10.16 9.43
C ILE A 85 -14.27 10.23 10.20
N SER A 86 -14.90 11.40 10.28
CA SER A 86 -16.12 11.63 11.07
C SER A 86 -17.32 10.78 10.64
N ALA A 87 -17.35 10.36 9.36
CA ALA A 87 -18.38 9.48 8.81
C ALA A 87 -18.23 8.00 9.20
N LEU A 88 -17.09 7.60 9.78
CA LEU A 88 -16.83 6.22 10.17
C LEU A 88 -17.44 5.88 11.55
N PRO A 89 -17.72 4.59 11.84
CA PRO A 89 -18.19 4.16 13.14
C PRO A 89 -17.28 4.62 14.28
N ILE A 90 -17.85 5.09 15.39
CA ILE A 90 -17.09 5.61 16.53
C ILE A 90 -16.09 4.59 17.11
N ASN A 91 -16.42 3.31 17.06
CA ASN A 91 -15.52 2.25 17.52
C ASN A 91 -14.32 2.06 16.59
N LEU A 92 -14.47 2.31 15.30
CA LEU A 92 -13.38 2.35 14.34
C LEU A 92 -12.50 3.59 14.58
N GLN A 93 -13.11 4.77 14.72
CA GLN A 93 -12.37 6.01 14.99
C GLN A 93 -11.45 5.90 16.21
N LYS A 94 -11.89 5.20 17.27
CA LYS A 94 -11.06 4.96 18.49
C LYS A 94 -9.83 4.10 18.26
N LYS A 95 -9.76 3.34 17.15
CA LYS A 95 -8.60 2.54 16.78
C LYS A 95 -7.60 3.28 15.89
N ILE A 96 -7.98 4.46 15.34
CA ILE A 96 -7.21 5.23 14.38
C ILE A 96 -6.29 6.23 15.09
N PHE A 97 -5.03 6.23 14.71
CA PHE A 97 -3.99 7.13 15.20
C PHE A 97 -3.25 7.74 14.01
N PHE A 98 -3.04 9.04 14.05
CA PHE A 98 -2.27 9.74 13.02
C PHE A 98 -0.80 9.80 13.41
N VAL A 99 0.06 9.56 12.43
CA VAL A 99 1.53 9.63 12.56
C VAL A 99 2.05 10.55 11.48
N PHE A 100 2.73 11.61 11.86
CA PHE A 100 3.30 12.55 10.90
C PHE A 100 4.64 12.06 10.36
N HIS A 101 4.97 12.44 9.12
CA HIS A 101 6.24 12.05 8.51
C HIS A 101 7.44 12.39 9.41
N GLN A 102 7.43 13.54 10.12
CA GLN A 102 8.49 13.94 11.04
C GLN A 102 8.74 12.89 12.14
N GLU A 103 7.70 12.16 12.56
CA GLU A 103 7.82 11.17 13.63
C GLU A 103 8.59 9.92 13.19
N ILE A 104 8.42 9.49 11.94
CA ILE A 104 9.13 8.33 11.40
C ILE A 104 10.48 8.69 10.80
N PHE A 105 10.65 9.91 10.28
CA PHE A 105 11.92 10.40 9.74
C PHE A 105 12.88 10.84 10.83
N LYS A 106 12.43 11.44 11.96
CA LYS A 106 13.26 11.85 13.11
C LYS A 106 14.58 12.51 12.67
N GLU A 107 15.72 11.86 12.99
CA GLU A 107 17.09 12.29 12.65
C GLU A 107 17.35 12.40 11.13
N TYR A 108 16.45 11.95 10.28
CA TYR A 108 16.53 12.04 8.81
C TYR A 108 15.57 13.08 8.24
N SER A 109 15.11 14.02 9.05
CA SER A 109 14.12 15.06 8.70
C SER A 109 14.55 15.98 7.56
N ASP A 110 15.84 16.08 7.24
CA ASP A 110 16.36 16.85 6.10
C ASP A 110 15.86 16.32 4.75
N ASN A 111 15.38 15.06 4.72
CA ASN A 111 14.75 14.47 3.54
C ASN A 111 13.27 14.89 3.37
N LEU A 112 12.69 15.62 4.33
CA LEU A 112 11.34 16.14 4.25
C LEU A 112 11.27 17.55 3.64
N PRO A 113 10.18 17.95 3.03
CA PRO A 113 9.05 17.09 2.69
C PRO A 113 9.39 16.08 1.60
N THR A 114 8.71 14.96 1.62
CA THR A 114 8.76 13.99 0.52
C THR A 114 7.39 13.82 -0.11
N PHE A 115 7.36 13.70 -1.43
CA PHE A 115 6.17 13.46 -2.24
C PHE A 115 6.23 12.05 -2.87
N ASN A 116 6.84 11.13 -2.13
CA ASN A 116 7.24 9.82 -2.61
C ASN A 116 6.84 8.75 -1.58
N SER A 117 5.83 7.97 -1.91
CA SER A 117 5.35 6.89 -1.03
C SER A 117 6.46 5.90 -0.68
N VAL A 118 7.35 5.56 -1.63
CA VAL A 118 8.44 4.61 -1.41
C VAL A 118 9.41 5.09 -0.32
N SER A 119 9.71 6.41 -0.29
CA SER A 119 10.53 6.99 0.77
C SER A 119 9.83 6.92 2.13
N ILE A 120 8.51 7.13 2.18
CA ILE A 120 7.70 7.01 3.39
C ILE A 120 7.65 5.56 3.86
N GLU A 121 7.35 4.63 2.95
CA GLU A 121 7.26 3.19 3.18
C GLU A 121 8.55 2.60 3.77
N THR A 122 9.70 3.17 3.39
CA THR A 122 11.02 2.77 3.90
C THR A 122 11.15 2.93 5.42
N PHE A 123 10.39 3.83 6.03
CA PHE A 123 10.48 4.16 7.46
C PHE A 123 9.22 3.84 8.29
N LEU A 124 8.22 3.17 7.74
CA LEU A 124 6.97 2.82 8.48
C LEU A 124 7.24 2.01 9.75
N TRP A 125 8.22 1.11 9.73
CA TRP A 125 8.60 0.30 10.87
C TRP A 125 9.10 1.12 12.08
N ARG A 126 9.37 2.41 11.90
CA ARG A 126 9.84 3.35 12.94
C ARG A 126 8.71 4.01 13.73
N ILE A 127 7.45 3.74 13.39
CA ILE A 127 6.30 4.23 14.18
C ILE A 127 6.46 3.79 15.64
N SER A 128 6.37 4.76 16.54
CA SER A 128 6.39 4.48 17.98
C SER A 128 5.19 3.62 18.35
N GLU A 129 5.31 2.69 19.29
CA GLU A 129 4.26 1.77 19.74
C GLU A 129 3.66 0.83 18.66
N LEU A 130 4.21 0.80 17.44
CA LEU A 130 3.82 -0.17 16.42
C LEU A 130 4.07 -1.59 16.93
N SER A 131 3.09 -2.48 16.77
CA SER A 131 3.29 -3.91 17.06
C SER A 131 4.39 -4.51 16.18
N ASP A 132 5.00 -5.61 16.62
CA ASP A 132 6.04 -6.27 15.81
C ASP A 132 5.45 -6.77 14.50
N ARG A 133 4.25 -7.35 14.54
CA ARG A 133 3.51 -7.73 13.34
C ARG A 133 2.60 -6.59 12.94
N PHE A 134 2.72 -6.13 11.71
CA PHE A 134 1.83 -5.13 11.15
C PHE A 134 1.52 -5.38 9.68
N LEU A 135 0.41 -4.84 9.24
CA LEU A 135 -0.08 -4.93 7.87
C LEU A 135 0.04 -3.56 7.23
N TYR A 136 0.72 -3.48 6.12
CA TYR A 136 0.77 -2.26 5.34
C TYR A 136 -0.30 -2.27 4.25
N PHE A 137 -1.04 -1.17 4.19
CA PHE A 137 -2.03 -0.88 3.17
C PHE A 137 -1.66 0.41 2.44
N ASN A 138 -1.87 0.46 1.14
CA ASN A 138 -2.13 1.71 0.46
C ASN A 138 -3.60 2.09 0.71
N ASP A 139 -3.94 3.37 0.59
CA ASP A 139 -5.32 3.85 0.81
C ASP A 139 -6.33 3.33 -0.23
N ASP A 140 -5.84 2.85 -1.37
CA ASP A 140 -6.60 2.22 -2.46
C ASP A 140 -6.65 0.67 -2.39
N VAL A 141 -6.26 0.09 -1.23
CA VAL A 141 -6.32 -1.36 -0.97
C VAL A 141 -7.41 -1.67 0.04
N PHE A 142 -8.30 -2.58 -0.29
CA PHE A 142 -9.48 -2.95 0.49
C PHE A 142 -9.53 -4.43 0.81
N LEU A 143 -10.17 -4.78 1.94
CA LEU A 143 -10.60 -6.14 2.22
C LEU A 143 -12.02 -6.32 1.67
N THR A 144 -12.29 -7.48 1.07
CA THR A 144 -13.58 -7.80 0.42
C THR A 144 -14.28 -9.00 1.01
N ALA A 145 -13.61 -9.72 1.92
CA ALA A 145 -14.15 -10.84 2.66
C ALA A 145 -13.45 -10.96 4.04
N PRO A 146 -14.00 -11.73 4.99
CA PRO A 146 -13.38 -11.97 6.29
C PRO A 146 -11.94 -12.47 6.16
N VAL A 147 -11.02 -11.76 6.81
CA VAL A 147 -9.60 -12.09 6.88
C VAL A 147 -9.27 -12.54 8.29
N HIS A 148 -8.59 -13.67 8.42
CA HIS A 148 -8.07 -14.17 9.68
C HIS A 148 -6.57 -13.83 9.83
N PRO A 149 -6.06 -13.69 11.07
CA PRO A 149 -4.62 -13.48 11.29
C PRO A 149 -3.74 -14.49 10.56
N SER A 150 -4.19 -15.76 10.45
CA SER A 150 -3.50 -16.84 9.73
C SER A 150 -3.41 -16.64 8.22
N ASP A 151 -4.27 -15.83 7.61
CA ASP A 151 -4.18 -15.50 6.19
C ASP A 151 -2.97 -14.60 5.88
N LEU A 152 -2.41 -13.97 6.92
CA LEU A 152 -1.33 -12.98 6.82
C LEU A 152 -0.08 -13.40 7.58
N PHE A 153 -0.23 -14.16 8.68
CA PHE A 153 0.87 -14.74 9.44
C PHE A 153 0.51 -16.17 9.85
N ALA A 154 1.12 -17.16 9.20
CA ALA A 154 0.98 -18.57 9.55
C ALA A 154 2.10 -18.93 10.54
N ASP A 155 1.76 -19.33 11.76
CA ASP A 155 2.73 -19.65 12.84
C ASP A 155 3.80 -18.54 13.02
N ASP A 156 3.36 -17.28 13.06
CA ASP A 156 4.20 -16.07 13.12
C ASP A 156 5.07 -15.80 11.87
N ILE A 157 4.96 -16.60 10.83
CA ILE A 157 5.67 -16.43 9.55
C ILE A 157 4.78 -15.66 8.56
N PRO A 158 5.28 -14.62 7.88
CA PRO A 158 4.48 -13.86 6.93
C PRO A 158 4.03 -14.71 5.73
N VAL A 159 2.76 -14.54 5.33
CA VAL A 159 2.17 -15.13 4.13
C VAL A 159 2.28 -14.13 2.99
N LEU A 160 3.18 -14.38 2.07
CA LEU A 160 3.55 -13.49 0.98
C LEU A 160 2.75 -13.80 -0.28
N ARG A 161 2.21 -12.75 -0.91
CA ARG A 161 1.47 -12.81 -2.16
C ARG A 161 2.30 -12.24 -3.30
N GLY A 162 2.37 -12.97 -4.40
CA GLY A 162 3.17 -12.60 -5.56
C GLY A 162 3.55 -13.81 -6.40
N ASN A 163 4.35 -13.56 -7.42
CA ASN A 163 4.78 -14.60 -8.35
C ASN A 163 6.27 -14.49 -8.64
N TRP A 164 6.90 -15.62 -8.96
CA TRP A 164 8.25 -15.63 -9.49
C TRP A 164 8.25 -15.18 -10.95
N VAL A 165 9.03 -14.14 -11.26
CA VAL A 165 9.07 -13.52 -12.59
C VAL A 165 10.51 -13.39 -13.08
N ASN A 166 10.68 -13.57 -14.39
CA ASN A 166 11.93 -13.31 -15.07
C ASN A 166 11.89 -11.95 -15.76
N TYR A 167 12.59 -10.98 -15.21
CA TYR A 167 12.69 -9.59 -15.70
C TYR A 167 13.93 -9.34 -16.59
N THR A 168 14.63 -10.39 -17.04
CA THR A 168 15.84 -10.25 -17.87
C THR A 168 15.59 -9.42 -19.13
N SER A 169 14.42 -9.57 -19.76
CA SER A 169 14.04 -8.82 -20.96
C SER A 169 13.90 -7.31 -20.67
N ILE A 170 13.37 -6.92 -19.51
CA ILE A 170 13.23 -5.54 -19.08
C ILE A 170 14.61 -4.90 -18.89
N VAL A 171 15.51 -5.58 -18.19
CA VAL A 171 16.87 -5.08 -17.92
C VAL A 171 17.70 -4.97 -19.21
N LYS A 172 17.53 -5.88 -20.16
CA LYS A 172 18.24 -5.86 -21.45
C LYS A 172 17.73 -4.80 -22.41
N ASN A 173 16.46 -4.39 -22.27
CA ASN A 173 15.86 -3.38 -23.14
C ASN A 173 16.04 -1.97 -22.55
N LYS A 174 17.01 -1.23 -23.04
CA LYS A 174 17.28 0.16 -22.59
C LYS A 174 16.08 1.10 -22.70
N LYS A 175 15.12 0.84 -23.60
CA LYS A 175 13.90 1.65 -23.73
C LYS A 175 12.94 1.45 -22.56
N SER A 176 13.01 0.32 -21.86
CA SER A 176 12.17 0.03 -20.69
C SER A 176 12.42 1.00 -19.53
N ILE A 177 13.57 1.65 -19.47
CA ILE A 177 13.91 2.65 -18.45
C ILE A 177 12.95 3.86 -18.52
N ALA A 178 12.56 4.28 -19.73
CA ALA A 178 11.66 5.43 -19.94
C ALA A 178 10.17 5.02 -19.88
N ASP A 179 9.85 3.74 -19.82
CA ASP A 179 8.48 3.23 -19.81
C ASP A 179 7.88 3.32 -18.38
N PRO A 180 6.88 4.21 -18.14
CA PRO A 180 6.29 4.36 -16.82
C PRO A 180 5.61 3.09 -16.31
N ALA A 181 5.14 2.21 -17.20
CA ALA A 181 4.56 0.93 -16.83
C ALA A 181 5.59 -0.07 -16.26
N LYS A 182 6.88 0.15 -16.51
CA LYS A 182 7.98 -0.70 -16.01
C LYS A 182 8.62 -0.16 -14.73
N PHE A 183 8.20 0.98 -14.25
CA PHE A 183 8.79 1.63 -13.08
C PHE A 183 8.81 0.71 -11.85
N ASN A 184 7.67 0.11 -11.52
CA ASN A 184 7.57 -0.80 -10.37
C ASN A 184 8.43 -2.06 -10.54
N ASN A 185 8.58 -2.57 -11.78
CA ASN A 185 9.44 -3.72 -12.04
C ASN A 185 10.90 -3.41 -11.70
N TYR A 186 11.40 -2.20 -12.00
CA TYR A 186 12.76 -1.78 -11.62
C TYR A 186 12.93 -1.75 -10.10
N MET A 187 11.96 -1.24 -9.35
CA MET A 187 12.01 -1.26 -7.88
C MET A 187 12.02 -2.67 -7.30
N GLN A 188 11.26 -3.61 -7.89
CA GLN A 188 11.28 -5.02 -7.52
C GLN A 188 12.66 -5.65 -7.79
N ILE A 189 13.24 -5.38 -8.96
CA ILE A 189 14.58 -5.86 -9.36
C ILE A 189 15.64 -5.30 -8.41
N ASN A 190 15.60 -4.00 -8.09
CA ASN A 190 16.57 -3.37 -7.18
C ASN A 190 16.51 -4.00 -5.80
N SER A 191 15.29 -4.25 -5.29
CA SER A 191 15.08 -4.95 -4.01
C SER A 191 15.71 -6.35 -4.00
N ALA A 192 15.47 -7.12 -5.05
CA ALA A 192 16.01 -8.46 -5.22
C ALA A 192 17.54 -8.46 -5.28
N ASN A 193 18.11 -7.51 -6.04
CA ASN A 193 19.56 -7.37 -6.20
C ASN A 193 20.29 -7.06 -4.89
N ILE A 194 19.72 -6.26 -3.98
CA ILE A 194 20.29 -5.98 -2.65
C ILE A 194 20.55 -7.27 -1.88
N LEU A 195 19.71 -8.27 -2.08
CA LEU A 195 19.79 -9.57 -1.38
C LEU A 195 20.45 -10.68 -2.22
N GLY A 196 21.09 -10.32 -3.35
CA GLY A 196 21.83 -11.25 -4.21
C GLY A 196 20.96 -12.07 -5.17
N PHE A 197 19.67 -11.78 -5.29
CA PHE A 197 18.85 -12.34 -6.35
C PHE A 197 19.14 -11.64 -7.68
N ASN A 198 18.92 -12.33 -8.78
CA ASN A 198 19.13 -11.79 -10.13
C ASN A 198 17.79 -11.47 -10.80
N ALA A 199 17.81 -10.60 -11.81
CA ALA A 199 16.62 -10.20 -12.57
C ALA A 199 15.87 -11.37 -13.25
N ASN A 200 16.49 -12.54 -13.40
CA ASN A 200 15.84 -13.73 -13.94
C ASN A 200 15.00 -14.50 -12.90
N HIS A 201 15.10 -14.14 -11.62
CA HIS A 201 14.41 -14.82 -10.53
C HIS A 201 14.03 -13.83 -9.42
N VAL A 202 12.99 -13.06 -9.66
CA VAL A 202 12.46 -12.03 -8.77
C VAL A 202 11.08 -12.46 -8.27
N PHE A 203 10.86 -12.43 -6.98
CA PHE A 203 9.52 -12.57 -6.41
C PHE A 203 8.80 -11.23 -6.51
N ASP A 204 7.99 -11.10 -7.55
CA ASP A 204 7.20 -9.89 -7.82
C ASP A 204 6.01 -9.86 -6.86
N ALA A 205 6.06 -8.93 -5.89
CA ALA A 205 5.05 -8.79 -4.87
C ALA A 205 3.72 -8.31 -5.50
N ALA A 206 2.62 -9.00 -5.19
CA ALA A 206 1.30 -8.53 -5.57
C ALA A 206 0.97 -7.19 -4.90
N HIS A 207 0.21 -6.33 -5.58
CA HIS A 207 -0.22 -5.05 -5.03
C HIS A 207 -1.47 -5.23 -4.17
N VAL A 208 -1.25 -5.63 -2.93
CA VAL A 208 -2.27 -5.98 -1.93
C VAL A 208 -1.80 -5.59 -0.53
N VAL A 209 -2.46 -6.08 0.50
CA VAL A 209 -2.02 -5.95 1.89
C VAL A 209 -0.70 -6.69 2.10
N HIS A 210 0.29 -6.03 2.67
CA HIS A 210 1.61 -6.59 2.94
C HIS A 210 1.81 -6.86 4.43
N PRO A 211 2.05 -8.12 4.86
CA PRO A 211 2.46 -8.43 6.22
C PRO A 211 3.93 -8.10 6.44
N PHE A 212 4.22 -7.41 7.53
CA PHE A 212 5.57 -7.06 7.95
C PHE A 212 5.84 -7.44 9.40
N GLN A 213 7.10 -7.70 9.71
CA GLN A 213 7.63 -7.75 11.07
C GLN A 213 8.56 -6.54 11.26
N ARG A 214 8.25 -5.70 12.25
CA ARG A 214 9.03 -4.51 12.61
C ARG A 214 10.47 -4.85 12.94
N SER A 215 10.68 -5.94 13.69
CA SER A 215 12.00 -6.47 14.04
C SER A 215 12.83 -6.83 12.81
N THR A 216 12.24 -7.51 11.82
CA THR A 216 12.90 -7.85 10.56
C THR A 216 13.27 -6.60 9.76
N MET A 217 12.38 -5.60 9.67
CA MET A 217 12.69 -4.33 8.98
C MET A 217 13.80 -3.55 9.69
N SER A 218 13.80 -3.54 11.02
CA SER A 218 14.89 -2.93 11.81
C SER A 218 16.23 -3.61 11.58
N GLU A 219 16.24 -4.94 11.51
CA GLU A 219 17.42 -5.73 11.18
C GLU A 219 17.94 -5.43 9.76
N LEU A 220 17.04 -5.40 8.77
CA LEU A 220 17.37 -5.05 7.38
C LEU A 220 17.95 -3.63 7.28
N PHE A 221 17.39 -2.68 8.03
CA PHE A 221 17.96 -1.35 8.13
C PHE A 221 19.40 -1.37 8.68
N GLY A 222 19.66 -2.18 9.72
CA GLY A 222 21.02 -2.33 10.27
C GLY A 222 22.00 -2.93 9.27
N LEU A 223 21.58 -3.90 8.45
CA LEU A 223 22.43 -4.58 7.46
C LEU A 223 22.65 -3.75 6.18
N TYR A 224 21.63 -3.00 5.74
CA TYR A 224 21.59 -2.27 4.47
C TYR A 224 21.34 -0.77 4.70
N GLN A 225 21.93 -0.21 5.74
CA GLN A 225 21.69 1.18 6.16
C GLN A 225 21.93 2.18 5.02
N LYS A 226 22.99 1.97 4.24
CA LYS A 226 23.33 2.84 3.10
C LYS A 226 22.21 2.88 2.06
N GLU A 227 21.69 1.72 1.70
CA GLU A 227 20.61 1.57 0.72
C GLU A 227 19.31 2.20 1.22
N PHE A 228 18.96 1.98 2.50
CA PHE A 228 17.80 2.60 3.13
C PHE A 228 17.91 4.11 3.17
N LEU A 229 19.06 4.65 3.59
CA LEU A 229 19.28 6.09 3.64
C LEU A 229 19.27 6.70 2.24
N GLN A 230 19.83 6.04 1.24
CA GLN A 230 19.73 6.46 -0.16
C GLN A 230 18.27 6.47 -0.62
N ASN A 231 17.48 5.44 -0.27
CA ASN A 231 16.09 5.29 -0.70
C ASN A 231 15.20 6.46 -0.23
N VAL A 232 15.46 7.03 0.93
CA VAL A 232 14.69 8.14 1.50
C VAL A 232 15.11 9.52 1.03
N THR A 233 16.26 9.66 0.36
CA THR A 233 16.70 10.96 -0.18
C THR A 233 15.87 11.42 -1.38
N TYR A 234 15.18 10.51 -2.05
CA TYR A 234 14.38 10.80 -3.24
C TYR A 234 13.03 11.43 -2.85
N ARG A 235 12.92 12.74 -2.98
CA ARG A 235 11.65 13.49 -2.73
C ARG A 235 10.55 13.13 -3.70
N PHE A 236 10.91 12.70 -4.90
CA PHE A 236 10.04 12.17 -5.94
C PHE A 236 10.53 10.77 -6.32
N ARG A 237 9.64 9.94 -6.86
CA ARG A 237 10.01 8.57 -7.26
C ARG A 237 11.17 8.56 -8.25
N ASP A 238 12.11 7.67 -8.01
CA ASP A 238 13.31 7.48 -8.83
C ASP A 238 13.53 5.99 -9.12
N LEU A 239 14.03 5.68 -10.32
CA LEU A 239 14.29 4.29 -10.75
C LEU A 239 15.38 3.57 -9.94
N ASN A 240 16.22 4.32 -9.23
CA ASN A 240 17.25 3.74 -8.37
C ASN A 240 16.72 3.31 -7.00
N GLN A 241 15.45 3.59 -6.71
CA GLN A 241 14.83 3.15 -5.46
C GLN A 241 14.55 1.65 -5.47
N PHE A 242 14.49 1.08 -4.29
CA PHE A 242 13.97 -0.26 -4.05
C PHE A 242 12.57 -0.18 -3.41
N SER A 243 11.74 -1.19 -3.61
CA SER A 243 10.48 -1.37 -2.89
C SER A 243 10.73 -2.02 -1.53
N PRO A 244 10.37 -1.37 -0.40
CA PRO A 244 10.53 -1.97 0.93
C PRO A 244 9.81 -3.31 1.09
N GLN A 245 8.63 -3.46 0.46
CA GLN A 245 7.85 -4.70 0.46
C GLN A 245 8.61 -5.83 -0.24
N ALA A 246 9.15 -5.54 -1.43
CA ALA A 246 9.90 -6.53 -2.19
C ALA A 246 11.22 -6.89 -1.49
N LEU A 247 11.91 -5.94 -0.88
CA LEU A 247 13.11 -6.21 -0.07
C LEU A 247 12.79 -7.15 1.09
N TYR A 248 11.72 -6.84 1.84
CA TYR A 248 11.27 -7.66 2.95
C TYR A 248 10.90 -9.07 2.49
N ASN A 249 10.13 -9.19 1.39
CA ASN A 249 9.72 -10.48 0.85
C ASN A 249 10.94 -11.35 0.49
N HIS A 250 11.89 -10.80 -0.26
CA HIS A 250 13.10 -11.52 -0.64
C HIS A 250 13.96 -11.89 0.58
N ALA A 251 14.01 -11.05 1.62
CA ALA A 251 14.70 -11.36 2.87
C ALA A 251 14.06 -12.55 3.60
N CYS A 252 12.73 -12.54 3.74
CA CYS A 252 12.01 -13.65 4.36
C CYS A 252 12.16 -14.95 3.56
N ILE A 253 12.07 -14.86 2.22
CA ILE A 253 12.25 -16.01 1.32
C ILE A 253 13.67 -16.59 1.44
N SER A 254 14.70 -15.75 1.40
CA SER A 254 16.11 -16.19 1.50
C SER A 254 16.41 -16.91 2.82
N ARG A 255 15.73 -16.48 3.89
CA ARG A 255 15.83 -17.07 5.24
C ARG A 255 14.93 -18.27 5.44
N LYS A 256 14.10 -18.66 4.45
CA LYS A 256 13.05 -19.70 4.57
C LYS A 256 12.04 -19.37 5.69
N GLN A 257 11.76 -18.09 5.90
CA GLN A 257 10.83 -17.54 6.88
C GLN A 257 9.65 -16.87 6.20
N ALA A 258 9.08 -17.51 5.16
CA ALA A 258 7.92 -17.06 4.43
C ALA A 258 7.05 -18.23 4.00
N VAL A 259 5.74 -18.04 4.04
CA VAL A 259 4.78 -18.89 3.36
C VAL A 259 4.38 -18.17 2.06
N LEU A 260 4.49 -18.83 0.92
CA LEU A 260 4.09 -18.26 -0.37
C LEU A 260 2.64 -18.66 -0.67
N GLN A 261 1.76 -17.66 -0.79
CA GLN A 261 0.39 -17.85 -1.24
C GLN A 261 0.37 -17.82 -2.77
N LEU A 262 0.26 -18.99 -3.37
CA LEU A 262 0.28 -19.16 -4.82
C LEU A 262 -1.12 -19.12 -5.43
N ASN A 263 -2.17 -19.40 -4.65
CA ASN A 263 -3.55 -19.29 -5.11
C ASN A 263 -3.95 -17.82 -5.13
N GLN A 264 -4.63 -17.42 -6.19
CA GLN A 264 -5.09 -16.05 -6.32
C GLN A 264 -6.27 -15.83 -5.36
N ASP A 265 -6.03 -15.00 -4.34
CA ASP A 265 -7.03 -14.55 -3.37
C ASP A 265 -7.22 -13.03 -3.41
N HIS A 266 -6.82 -12.42 -4.50
CA HIS A 266 -6.84 -10.96 -4.69
C HIS A 266 -7.17 -10.56 -6.13
N LEU A 267 -7.67 -9.34 -6.25
CA LEU A 267 -7.92 -8.66 -7.51
C LEU A 267 -7.22 -7.30 -7.51
N HIS A 268 -6.59 -6.93 -8.62
CA HIS A 268 -6.01 -5.62 -8.82
C HIS A 268 -6.57 -5.00 -10.09
N ILE A 269 -7.27 -3.87 -9.95
CA ILE A 269 -7.79 -3.05 -11.04
C ILE A 269 -6.94 -1.77 -11.10
N TYR A 270 -6.29 -1.53 -12.22
CA TYR A 270 -5.40 -0.40 -12.42
C TYR A 270 -5.86 0.48 -13.59
N SER A 271 -5.50 1.75 -13.56
CA SER A 271 -6.01 2.77 -14.48
C SER A 271 -5.70 2.54 -15.97
N GLY A 272 -4.71 1.70 -16.30
CA GLY A 272 -4.42 1.28 -17.67
C GLY A 272 -5.35 0.20 -18.20
N GLN A 273 -6.04 -0.50 -17.31
CA GLN A 273 -6.86 -1.67 -17.67
C GLN A 273 -8.14 -1.28 -18.44
N GLU A 274 -8.66 -0.07 -18.20
CA GLU A 274 -9.82 0.42 -18.96
C GLU A 274 -9.53 0.65 -20.43
N ALA A 275 -8.26 0.80 -20.84
CA ALA A 275 -7.89 0.87 -22.26
C ALA A 275 -8.08 -0.46 -22.98
N ASP A 276 -7.96 -1.58 -22.24
CA ASP A 276 -8.02 -2.94 -22.75
C ASP A 276 -9.33 -3.67 -22.38
N SER A 277 -10.07 -3.15 -21.38
CA SER A 277 -11.30 -3.75 -20.86
C SER A 277 -12.49 -2.80 -21.01
N SER A 278 -13.65 -3.34 -21.39
CA SER A 278 -14.90 -2.57 -21.40
C SER A 278 -15.39 -2.27 -19.97
N PRO A 279 -16.19 -1.20 -19.77
CA PRO A 279 -16.82 -0.94 -18.46
C PRO A 279 -17.63 -2.14 -17.92
N GLY A 280 -18.23 -2.93 -18.82
CA GLY A 280 -18.95 -4.15 -18.47
C GLY A 280 -18.05 -5.25 -17.92
N GLU A 281 -16.86 -5.44 -18.53
CA GLU A 281 -15.87 -6.42 -18.05
C GLU A 281 -15.32 -6.02 -16.68
N LEU A 282 -14.98 -4.75 -16.47
CA LEU A 282 -14.53 -4.25 -15.17
C LEU A 282 -15.61 -4.42 -14.09
N LYS A 283 -16.87 -4.14 -14.43
CA LYS A 283 -18.00 -4.37 -13.53
C LYS A 283 -18.14 -5.85 -13.19
N ASN A 284 -18.03 -6.74 -14.17
CA ASN A 284 -18.11 -8.18 -13.94
C ASN A 284 -17.01 -8.68 -12.99
N LEU A 285 -15.78 -8.15 -13.09
CA LEU A 285 -14.69 -8.45 -12.16
C LEU A 285 -15.04 -8.04 -10.71
N LEU A 286 -15.64 -6.85 -10.53
CA LEU A 286 -16.10 -6.40 -9.21
C LEU A 286 -17.27 -7.25 -8.69
N ASP A 287 -18.20 -7.61 -9.54
CA ASP A 287 -19.34 -8.49 -9.20
C ASP A 287 -18.85 -9.90 -8.83
N GLU A 288 -17.81 -10.40 -9.50
CA GLU A 288 -17.17 -11.68 -9.17
C GLU A 288 -16.48 -11.60 -7.79
N ALA A 289 -15.70 -10.56 -7.54
CA ALA A 289 -15.08 -10.32 -6.24
C ALA A 289 -16.11 -10.19 -5.11
N TYR A 290 -17.30 -9.66 -5.39
CA TYR A 290 -18.41 -9.57 -4.44
C TYR A 290 -19.04 -10.94 -4.10
N ARG A 291 -19.05 -11.86 -5.06
CA ARG A 291 -19.69 -13.19 -4.91
C ARG A 291 -18.73 -14.27 -4.41
N ASP A 292 -17.43 -14.09 -4.66
CA ASP A 292 -16.40 -15.06 -4.29
C ASP A 292 -15.67 -14.64 -3.01
N ASN A 293 -16.06 -15.23 -1.88
CA ASN A 293 -15.40 -15.00 -0.59
C ASN A 293 -13.93 -15.46 -0.55
N ASN A 294 -13.42 -16.14 -1.57
CA ASN A 294 -11.99 -16.45 -1.67
C ASN A 294 -11.19 -15.24 -2.11
N ILE A 295 -11.81 -14.28 -2.81
CA ILE A 295 -11.18 -12.98 -3.12
C ILE A 295 -11.27 -12.11 -1.87
N LYS A 296 -10.17 -12.05 -1.12
CA LYS A 296 -10.10 -11.35 0.17
C LYS A 296 -9.53 -9.95 0.07
N PHE A 297 -8.80 -9.65 -1.01
CA PHE A 297 -8.07 -8.39 -1.17
C PHE A 297 -8.36 -7.78 -2.53
N LEU A 298 -8.64 -6.49 -2.56
CA LEU A 298 -8.89 -5.72 -3.76
C LEU A 298 -8.04 -4.45 -3.73
N CYS A 299 -7.31 -4.19 -4.82
CA CYS A 299 -6.71 -2.89 -5.06
C CYS A 299 -7.40 -2.23 -6.25
N ILE A 300 -7.76 -0.95 -6.11
CA ILE A 300 -8.31 -0.14 -7.20
C ILE A 300 -7.47 1.13 -7.34
N ASN A 301 -6.53 1.11 -8.27
CA ASN A 301 -5.79 2.33 -8.58
C ASN A 301 -6.67 3.29 -9.41
N ASP A 302 -6.56 4.59 -9.12
CA ASP A 302 -7.19 5.66 -9.89
C ASP A 302 -8.74 5.54 -9.93
N LEU A 303 -9.35 5.32 -8.76
CA LEU A 303 -10.82 5.28 -8.60
C LEU A 303 -11.52 6.49 -9.25
N PRO A 304 -10.97 7.74 -9.21
CA PRO A 304 -11.57 8.88 -9.89
C PRO A 304 -11.69 8.72 -11.41
N LYS A 305 -10.76 8.01 -12.05
CA LYS A 305 -10.82 7.75 -13.49
C LYS A 305 -11.84 6.65 -13.79
N LEU A 306 -11.86 5.60 -12.99
CA LEU A 306 -12.84 4.52 -13.12
C LEU A 306 -14.28 5.01 -12.89
N GLU A 307 -14.50 5.99 -12.02
CA GLU A 307 -15.83 6.59 -11.79
C GLU A 307 -16.42 7.24 -13.05
N ARG A 308 -15.56 7.72 -13.99
CA ARG A 308 -16.01 8.29 -15.27
C ARG A 308 -16.57 7.22 -16.22
N VAL A 309 -16.07 5.99 -16.12
CA VAL A 309 -16.49 4.86 -17.00
C VAL A 309 -17.49 3.94 -16.32
N ILE A 310 -17.51 3.92 -14.99
CA ILE A 310 -18.47 3.17 -14.14
C ILE A 310 -19.07 4.16 -13.14
N PRO A 311 -20.15 4.89 -13.49
CA PRO A 311 -20.68 5.98 -12.64
C PRO A 311 -21.07 5.59 -11.22
N ASN A 312 -21.37 4.30 -10.97
CA ASN A 312 -21.78 3.79 -9.66
C ASN A 312 -20.65 3.03 -8.94
N ILE A 313 -19.40 3.15 -9.36
CA ILE A 313 -18.29 2.36 -8.82
C ILE A 313 -18.13 2.52 -7.31
N LYS A 314 -18.36 3.70 -6.75
CA LYS A 314 -18.30 3.92 -5.30
C LYS A 314 -19.32 3.09 -4.53
N ASN A 315 -20.53 2.93 -5.07
CA ASN A 315 -21.56 2.07 -4.47
C ASN A 315 -21.17 0.59 -4.55
N LEU A 316 -20.54 0.17 -5.66
CA LEU A 316 -20.02 -1.19 -5.82
C LEU A 316 -18.91 -1.45 -4.81
N VAL A 317 -17.95 -0.52 -4.67
CA VAL A 317 -16.87 -0.62 -3.68
C VAL A 317 -17.43 -0.61 -2.25
N ALA A 318 -18.42 0.26 -1.95
CA ALA A 318 -19.07 0.27 -0.65
C ALA A 318 -19.69 -1.10 -0.29
N ASN A 319 -20.34 -1.77 -1.25
CA ASN A 319 -20.86 -3.11 -1.05
C ASN A 319 -19.75 -4.16 -0.86
N LEU A 320 -18.67 -4.08 -1.66
CA LEU A 320 -17.52 -4.96 -1.57
C LEU A 320 -16.84 -4.90 -0.21
N VAL A 321 -16.73 -3.71 0.38
CA VAL A 321 -16.14 -3.54 1.73
C VAL A 321 -17.11 -3.86 2.87
N GLY A 322 -18.29 -4.43 2.58
CA GLY A 322 -19.28 -4.85 3.59
C GLY A 322 -20.23 -3.75 4.06
N GLY A 323 -20.33 -2.65 3.31
CA GLY A 323 -21.22 -1.52 3.60
C GLY A 323 -20.67 -0.57 4.66
N PHE A 324 -21.29 0.61 4.77
CA PHE A 324 -21.04 1.60 5.81
C PHE A 324 -22.17 1.58 6.83
N GLU A 325 -21.90 1.39 8.12
CA GLU A 325 -22.92 1.55 9.16
C GLU A 325 -23.43 3.00 9.16
N GLY A 326 -24.73 3.17 8.86
CA GLY A 326 -25.43 4.46 8.92
C GLY A 326 -25.51 5.26 7.62
N HIS A 327 -24.93 4.80 6.52
CA HIS A 327 -24.97 5.49 5.21
C HIS A 327 -25.45 4.62 4.04
N LEU A 328 -25.99 3.45 4.28
CA LEU A 328 -26.79 2.77 3.26
C LEU A 328 -28.13 3.53 3.22
N ASP A 329 -28.31 4.32 2.17
CA ASP A 329 -29.64 4.79 1.80
C ASP A 329 -30.55 3.55 1.68
N SER A 330 -31.46 3.41 2.64
CA SER A 330 -32.37 2.27 2.77
C SER A 330 -33.29 2.08 1.55
N THR A 331 -33.20 2.98 0.56
CA THR A 331 -33.94 2.92 -0.70
C THR A 331 -33.18 2.19 -1.81
N LYS A 332 -31.88 1.85 -1.63
CA LYS A 332 -31.09 1.13 -2.63
C LYS A 332 -30.97 -0.35 -2.25
N LYS A 333 -31.75 -1.18 -2.91
CA LYS A 333 -31.62 -2.64 -2.82
C LYS A 333 -30.18 -3.07 -3.14
N PRO A 334 -29.63 -4.06 -2.39
CA PRO A 334 -28.37 -4.69 -2.79
C PRO A 334 -28.55 -5.25 -4.20
N PHE A 335 -27.54 -5.10 -5.03
CA PHE A 335 -27.52 -5.70 -6.35
C PHE A 335 -27.61 -7.22 -6.18
N LEU A 336 -28.78 -7.79 -6.58
CA LEU A 336 -28.95 -9.21 -6.87
C LEU A 336 -28.55 -9.44 -8.32
#